data_2dd2ef943066b23c65274e298a8aca20
#
_entry.id   2dd2ef943066b23c65274e298a8aca20
#
_cell.length_a   1.000
_cell.length_b   1.000
_cell.length_c   1.000
_cell.angle_alpha   90.00
_cell.angle_beta   90.00
_cell.angle_gamma   90.00
#
_symmetry.space_group_name_H-M   'P 1'
#
loop_
_entity.id
_entity.type
_entity.pdbx_description
1 polymer ?
#
loop_
_entity_poly.entity_id
_entity_poly.type
_entity_poly.pdbx_seq_one_letter_code
_entity_poly.pdbx_strand_id
1 'polypeptide(L)'
;MPGSDEVADERSAPEILLGASPVRIAILRLVLAHGEVTALDLVHALNITRTGIGKNLEALTRAGFLIERRATHPRGTGGVIYWRADRERIQTALWELQATLFGYGQSNSRG
;
A
#
# COMPACT_ATOMS: atom_id res chain seq x y z
N MET A 1 -6.91 23.41 5.71
CA MET A 1 -6.91 22.88 6.93
C MET A 1 -5.72 22.11 7.20
N PRO A 2 -4.88 22.67 7.85
CA PRO A 2 -3.64 22.00 8.06
C PRO A 2 -3.75 20.72 8.86
N GLY A 3 -4.65 20.69 9.73
CA GLY A 3 -4.72 19.52 10.52
C GLY A 3 -5.07 18.29 9.76
N SER A 4 -5.69 18.45 8.65
CA SER A 4 -6.12 17.26 7.94
C SER A 4 -4.94 16.52 7.41
N ASP A 5 -3.84 17.14 7.23
CA ASP A 5 -2.74 16.44 6.69
C ASP A 5 -2.08 15.58 7.71
N GLU A 6 -2.28 15.85 8.95
CA GLU A 6 -1.63 15.10 9.94
C GLU A 6 -2.45 13.97 10.39
N VAL A 7 -3.69 13.98 10.07
CA VAL A 7 -4.56 12.92 10.48
C VAL A 7 -4.31 11.72 9.62
N ALA A 8 -4.33 10.57 10.17
CA ALA A 8 -4.18 9.38 9.39
C ALA A 8 -5.21 9.38 8.31
N ASP A 9 -4.87 8.79 7.21
CA ASP A 9 -5.76 8.71 6.08
C ASP A 9 -6.94 7.87 6.48
N GLU A 10 -8.08 8.51 6.63
CA GLU A 10 -9.27 7.82 7.06
C GLU A 10 -10.15 7.41 5.89
N ARG A 11 -9.70 7.60 4.70
CA ARG A 11 -10.48 7.16 3.56
C ARG A 11 -10.56 5.64 3.55
N SER A 12 -11.60 5.12 2.95
CA SER A 12 -11.74 3.68 2.79
C SER A 12 -10.64 3.15 1.87
N ALA A 13 -10.42 1.86 1.90
CA ALA A 13 -9.41 1.25 1.03
C ALA A 13 -9.63 1.58 -0.44
N PRO A 14 -10.87 1.49 -0.98
CA PRO A 14 -11.04 1.86 -2.37
C PRO A 14 -10.70 3.33 -2.63
N GLU A 15 -11.00 4.21 -1.69
CA GLU A 15 -10.67 5.62 -1.87
C GLU A 15 -9.16 5.82 -1.87
N ILE A 16 -8.45 5.07 -1.06
CA ILE A 16 -7.00 5.15 -1.03
C ILE A 16 -6.42 4.71 -2.35
N LEU A 17 -6.95 3.66 -2.95
CA LEU A 17 -6.48 3.23 -4.26
C LEU A 17 -6.77 4.27 -5.33
N LEU A 18 -7.95 4.86 -5.30
CA LEU A 18 -8.31 5.86 -6.29
C LEU A 18 -7.40 7.07 -6.19
N GLY A 19 -7.04 7.46 -4.99
CA GLY A 19 -6.16 8.59 -4.80
C GLY A 19 -4.69 8.24 -4.72
N ALA A 20 -4.31 7.03 -5.11
CA ALA A 20 -2.94 6.62 -4.95
C ALA A 20 -2.03 7.40 -5.89
N SER A 21 -0.89 7.79 -5.38
CA SER A 21 0.07 8.51 -6.18
C SER A 21 0.79 7.53 -7.10
N PRO A 22 1.42 8.03 -8.15
CA PRO A 22 2.21 7.14 -9.00
C PRO A 22 3.27 6.37 -8.23
N VAL A 23 3.81 6.96 -7.16
CA VAL A 23 4.81 6.27 -6.36
C VAL A 23 4.19 5.07 -5.66
N ARG A 24 2.99 5.22 -5.09
CA ARG A 24 2.35 4.11 -4.41
C ARG A 24 2.00 2.99 -5.37
N ILE A 25 1.55 3.35 -6.56
CA ILE A 25 1.26 2.35 -7.58
C ILE A 25 2.55 1.62 -7.97
N ALA A 26 3.64 2.36 -8.14
CA ALA A 26 4.91 1.75 -8.50
C ALA A 26 5.40 0.81 -7.41
N ILE A 27 5.23 1.19 -6.14
CA ILE A 27 5.63 0.32 -5.05
C ILE A 27 4.82 -0.98 -5.09
N LEU A 28 3.50 -0.87 -5.23
CA LEU A 28 2.66 -2.07 -5.26
C LEU A 28 3.03 -2.97 -6.45
N ARG A 29 3.30 -2.37 -7.59
CA ARG A 29 3.69 -3.16 -8.77
C ARG A 29 4.98 -3.93 -8.51
N LEU A 30 5.97 -3.26 -7.90
CA LEU A 30 7.24 -3.92 -7.64
C LEU A 30 7.10 -5.04 -6.62
N VAL A 31 6.34 -4.79 -5.56
CA VAL A 31 6.16 -5.81 -4.54
C VAL A 31 5.41 -7.00 -5.12
N LEU A 32 4.36 -6.73 -5.91
CA LEU A 32 3.62 -7.83 -6.53
C LEU A 32 4.49 -8.63 -7.48
N ALA A 33 5.38 -7.97 -8.20
CA ALA A 33 6.24 -8.65 -9.15
C ALA A 33 7.33 -9.48 -8.47
N HIS A 34 7.85 -8.99 -7.36
CA HIS A 34 9.01 -9.65 -6.73
C HIS A 34 8.66 -10.49 -5.52
N GLY A 35 7.46 -10.38 -5.02
CA GLY A 35 7.03 -11.15 -3.87
C GLY A 35 7.33 -10.47 -2.56
N GLU A 36 8.57 -10.19 -2.28
CA GLU A 36 8.96 -9.53 -1.05
C GLU A 36 10.09 -8.57 -1.35
N VAL A 37 10.06 -7.39 -0.77
CA VAL A 37 11.11 -6.39 -1.02
C VAL A 37 11.46 -5.69 0.28
N THR A 38 12.62 -5.06 0.31
CA THR A 38 13.03 -4.20 1.41
C THR A 38 12.87 -2.75 0.97
N ALA A 39 12.93 -1.83 1.93
CA ALA A 39 12.88 -0.41 1.61
C ALA A 39 14.05 -0.03 0.70
N LEU A 40 15.20 -0.61 0.93
CA LEU A 40 16.37 -0.30 0.12
C LEU A 40 16.17 -0.74 -1.32
N ASP A 41 15.52 -1.89 -1.52
CA ASP A 41 15.21 -2.34 -2.87
C ASP A 41 14.36 -1.29 -3.59
N LEU A 42 13.38 -0.73 -2.88
CA LEU A 42 12.50 0.25 -3.49
C LEU A 42 13.20 1.58 -3.75
N VAL A 43 14.06 1.98 -2.83
CA VAL A 43 14.84 3.20 -3.02
C VAL A 43 15.66 3.09 -4.30
N HIS A 44 16.31 1.97 -4.50
CA HIS A 44 17.13 1.79 -5.68
C HIS A 44 16.29 1.67 -6.95
N ALA A 45 15.19 0.95 -6.88
CA ALA A 45 14.39 0.72 -8.08
C ALA A 45 13.65 1.97 -8.52
N LEU A 46 13.20 2.79 -7.57
CA LEU A 46 12.37 3.94 -7.89
C LEU A 46 13.11 5.26 -7.82
N ASN A 47 14.34 5.22 -7.32
CA ASN A 47 15.15 6.42 -7.20
C ASN A 47 14.43 7.49 -6.37
N ILE A 48 13.88 7.08 -5.25
CA ILE A 48 13.15 7.97 -4.36
C ILE A 48 13.84 7.92 -3.01
N THR A 49 13.75 8.99 -2.25
CA THR A 49 14.44 9.04 -0.96
C THR A 49 13.90 8.01 0.00
N ARG A 50 14.73 7.64 0.95
CA ARG A 50 14.33 6.68 1.95
C ARG A 50 13.14 7.17 2.76
N THR A 51 13.12 8.47 3.06
CA THR A 51 12.00 9.05 3.79
C THR A 51 10.71 8.96 2.99
N GLY A 52 10.78 9.26 1.70
CA GLY A 52 9.60 9.18 0.85
C GLY A 52 9.08 7.76 0.74
N ILE A 53 9.98 6.81 0.58
CA ILE A 53 9.59 5.41 0.53
C ILE A 53 8.96 5.00 1.86
N GLY A 54 9.55 5.39 2.97
CA GLY A 54 9.04 5.01 4.28
C GLY A 54 7.62 5.47 4.52
N LYS A 55 7.33 6.71 4.14
CA LYS A 55 5.97 7.23 4.32
C LYS A 55 4.97 6.46 3.49
N ASN A 56 5.33 6.13 2.28
CA ASN A 56 4.43 5.37 1.41
C ASN A 56 4.25 3.94 1.89
N LEU A 57 5.32 3.31 2.37
CA LEU A 57 5.21 1.97 2.91
C LEU A 57 4.30 1.95 4.14
N GLU A 58 4.43 2.96 4.98
CA GLU A 58 3.60 3.04 6.16
C GLU A 58 2.13 3.20 5.77
N ALA A 59 1.84 4.06 4.82
CA ALA A 59 0.46 4.26 4.39
C ALA A 59 -0.14 3.01 3.77
N LEU A 60 0.63 2.32 2.93
CA LEU A 60 0.13 1.12 2.28
C LEU A 60 -0.04 -0.03 3.28
N THR A 61 0.82 -0.10 4.27
CA THR A 61 0.71 -1.12 5.30
C THR A 61 -0.50 -0.84 6.18
N ARG A 62 -0.72 0.42 6.53
CA ARG A 62 -1.86 0.79 7.35
C ARG A 62 -3.17 0.50 6.61
N ALA A 63 -3.19 0.65 5.30
CA ALA A 63 -4.37 0.34 4.51
C ALA A 63 -4.57 -1.17 4.33
N GLY A 64 -3.59 -1.96 4.69
CA GLY A 64 -3.69 -3.41 4.57
C GLY A 64 -3.20 -3.96 3.25
N PHE A 65 -2.67 -3.12 2.37
CA PHE A 65 -2.20 -3.59 1.07
C PHE A 65 -0.83 -4.24 1.15
N LEU A 66 -0.04 -3.86 2.14
CA LEU A 66 1.26 -4.47 2.35
C LEU A 66 1.31 -5.06 3.75
N ILE A 67 2.07 -6.13 3.88
CA ILE A 67 2.28 -6.81 5.14
C ILE A 67 3.77 -6.78 5.40
N GLU A 68 4.15 -6.31 6.59
CA GLU A 68 5.56 -6.26 6.89
C GLU A 68 5.98 -7.50 7.66
N ARG A 69 7.18 -7.94 7.44
CA ARG A 69 7.77 -9.06 8.14
C ARG A 69 9.14 -8.64 8.63
N ARG A 70 9.38 -8.77 9.89
CA ARG A 70 10.67 -8.40 10.45
C ARG A 70 11.53 -9.63 10.59
N ALA A 71 12.79 -9.51 10.24
CA ALA A 71 13.71 -10.61 10.32
C ALA A 71 15.04 -10.11 10.85
N THR A 72 15.77 -10.99 11.52
CA THR A 72 17.09 -10.64 12.00
C THR A 72 18.08 -10.86 10.86
N HIS A 73 18.97 -9.91 10.70
CA HIS A 73 19.98 -10.06 9.68
C HIS A 73 20.80 -11.30 9.99
N PRO A 74 21.15 -12.07 8.99
CA PRO A 74 21.90 -13.31 9.21
C PRO A 74 23.19 -13.10 9.97
N ARG A 75 23.79 -11.95 9.86
CA ARG A 75 25.02 -11.71 10.57
C ARG A 75 24.79 -11.07 11.91
N GLY A 76 23.55 -10.96 12.31
CA GLY A 76 23.25 -10.54 13.65
C GLY A 76 23.34 -9.07 13.93
N THR A 77 23.48 -8.26 12.94
CA THR A 77 23.58 -6.83 13.18
C THR A 77 22.32 -6.16 12.79
N GLY A 78 21.38 -6.11 13.65
CA GLY A 78 20.16 -5.38 13.43
C GLY A 78 19.13 -6.19 12.67
N GLY A 79 18.01 -5.58 12.44
CA GLY A 79 16.90 -6.23 11.79
C GLY A 79 16.69 -5.74 10.39
N VAL A 80 15.95 -6.51 9.64
CA VAL A 80 15.57 -6.17 8.29
C VAL A 80 14.07 -6.29 8.22
N ILE A 81 13.42 -5.36 7.52
CA ILE A 81 12.00 -5.43 7.33
C ILE A 81 11.73 -5.72 5.86
N TYR A 82 10.91 -6.71 5.64
CA TYR A 82 10.47 -7.07 4.31
C TYR A 82 8.99 -6.75 4.18
N TRP A 83 8.57 -6.33 3.01
CA TRP A 83 7.17 -6.07 2.73
C TRP A 83 6.73 -6.96 1.59
N ARG A 84 5.55 -7.55 1.73
CA ARG A 84 4.92 -8.29 0.66
C ARG A 84 3.51 -7.77 0.48
N ALA A 85 2.92 -8.03 -0.65
CA ALA A 85 1.58 -7.52 -0.94
C ALA A 85 0.52 -8.51 -0.49
N ASP A 86 -0.54 -7.99 0.09
CA ASP A 86 -1.72 -8.79 0.38
C ASP A 86 -2.61 -8.72 -0.85
N ARG A 87 -2.49 -9.72 -1.71
CA ARG A 87 -3.20 -9.71 -2.98
C ARG A 87 -4.71 -9.70 -2.79
N GLU A 88 -5.19 -10.44 -1.81
CA GLU A 88 -6.61 -10.48 -1.58
C GLU A 88 -7.13 -9.14 -1.10
N ARG A 89 -6.40 -8.48 -0.25
CA ARG A 89 -6.82 -7.17 0.23
C ARG A 89 -6.85 -6.17 -0.91
N ILE A 90 -5.84 -6.20 -1.77
CA ILE A 90 -5.79 -5.30 -2.92
C ILE A 90 -6.97 -5.60 -3.85
N GLN A 91 -7.22 -6.88 -4.12
CA GLN A 91 -8.30 -7.26 -5.00
C GLN A 91 -9.65 -6.84 -4.43
N THR A 92 -9.84 -7.02 -3.13
CA THR A 92 -11.08 -6.59 -2.48
C THR A 92 -11.27 -5.09 -2.63
N ALA A 93 -10.22 -4.31 -2.42
CA ALA A 93 -10.33 -2.87 -2.55
C ALA A 93 -10.66 -2.46 -3.99
N LEU A 94 -10.12 -3.17 -4.97
CA LEU A 94 -10.45 -2.90 -6.36
C LEU A 94 -11.91 -3.22 -6.65
N TRP A 95 -12.41 -4.33 -6.11
CA TRP A 95 -13.82 -4.68 -6.28
C TRP A 95 -14.71 -3.62 -5.63
N GLU A 96 -14.32 -3.14 -4.46
CA GLU A 96 -15.10 -2.12 -3.77
C GLU A 96 -15.09 -0.81 -4.55
N LEU A 97 -13.94 -0.46 -5.12
CA LEU A 97 -13.85 0.74 -5.92
C LEU A 97 -14.74 0.62 -7.15
N GLN A 98 -14.70 -0.53 -7.80
CA GLN A 98 -15.50 -0.79 -8.96
C GLN A 98 -16.99 -0.71 -8.60
N ALA A 99 -17.39 -1.30 -7.49
CA ALA A 99 -18.77 -1.25 -7.07
C ALA A 99 -19.21 0.17 -6.77
N THR A 100 -18.34 0.96 -6.15
CA THR A 100 -18.67 2.34 -5.85
C THR A 100 -18.84 3.16 -7.13
N LEU A 101 -17.94 2.96 -8.08
CA LEU A 101 -17.98 3.72 -9.32
C LEU A 101 -19.14 3.33 -10.20
N PHE A 102 -19.44 2.06 -10.29
CA PHE A 102 -20.46 1.59 -11.22
C PHE A 102 -21.77 1.20 -10.55
N GLY A 103 -21.82 1.26 -9.23
CA GLY A 103 -23.05 0.94 -8.53
C GLY A 103 -23.32 -0.53 -8.34
N TYR A 104 -22.36 -1.40 -8.68
CA TYR A 104 -22.58 -2.83 -8.49
C TYR A 104 -22.71 -3.10 -7.02
N GLY A 105 -23.40 -4.04 -6.67
CA GLY A 105 -23.40 -4.47 -5.29
C GLY A 105 -24.22 -3.66 -4.38
N GLN A 106 -24.57 -2.43 -4.78
CA GLN A 106 -25.42 -1.69 -4.01
C GLN A 106 -26.69 -1.56 -4.57
N SER A 107 -26.80 -1.83 -5.71
CA SER A 107 -27.98 -1.55 -6.39
C SER A 107 -29.02 -2.43 -6.08
N ASN A 108 -28.73 -3.43 -5.53
CA ASN A 108 -29.68 -4.28 -5.32
C ASN A 108 -30.74 -3.61 -4.74
N SER A 109 -30.50 -2.62 -4.29
CA SER A 109 -31.46 -2.02 -3.80
C SER A 109 -32.24 -1.40 -4.68
N ARG A 110 -32.15 -1.12 -5.55
CA ARG A 110 -32.92 -0.45 -6.26
C ARG A 110 -33.32 -0.89 -7.03
N GLY A 111 -33.09 -1.41 -6.97
CA GLY A 111 -33.51 -1.99 -7.96
C GLY A 111 -34.20 -1.71 -8.41
#